data_2e74a77d2b0e8fd81487b357bceaaa9b
#
_entry.id   2e74a77d2b0e8fd81487b357bceaaa9b
#
_cell.length_a   1.000
_cell.length_b   1.000
_cell.length_c   1.000
_cell.angle_alpha   90.00
_cell.angle_beta   90.00
_cell.angle_gamma   90.00
#
_symmetry.space_group_name_H-M   'P 1'
#
loop_
_entity.id
_entity.type
_entity.pdbx_description
1 polymer ?
#
loop_
_entity_poly.entity_id
_entity_poly.type
_entity_poly.pdbx_seq_one_letter_code
_entity_poly.pdbx_strand_id
1 'polypeptide(L)'
;MKLLINSKEQIIVEKVLSLLRFGKQTTRYKDVFDIYYLISYSIDVKKVVKYFECYVFNNENFEEKNMKDVSDSLREILYSKRIYTNLKLKEYNWLNISVDVIIKKLINFFESI
;
A
#
# COMPACT_ATOMS: atom_id res chain seq x y z
N MET A 1 11.26 26.24 14.18
CA MET A 1 10.55 25.58 13.08
C MET A 1 10.54 24.09 13.28
N LYS A 2 9.45 23.51 12.98
CA LYS A 2 9.29 22.07 13.11
C LYS A 2 9.55 21.40 11.77
N LEU A 3 10.49 20.49 11.73
CA LEU A 3 10.69 19.66 10.56
C LEU A 3 9.65 18.56 10.56
N LEU A 4 8.87 18.53 9.49
CA LEU A 4 7.88 17.49 9.31
C LEU A 4 8.53 16.32 8.60
N ILE A 5 9.04 15.38 9.39
CA ILE A 5 9.59 14.16 8.84
C ILE A 5 8.52 13.11 8.97
N ASN A 6 7.99 12.67 7.84
CA ASN A 6 7.00 11.61 7.84
C ASN A 6 7.65 10.31 8.32
N SER A 7 6.98 9.63 9.25
CA SER A 7 7.43 8.32 9.70
C SER A 7 7.25 7.30 8.57
N LYS A 8 7.94 6.17 8.66
CA LYS A 8 7.75 5.07 7.71
C LYS A 8 6.28 4.66 7.67
N GLU A 9 5.65 4.61 8.83
CA GLU A 9 4.25 4.21 8.96
C GLU A 9 3.34 5.17 8.20
N GLN A 10 3.56 6.46 8.33
CA GLN A 10 2.77 7.45 7.63
C GLN A 10 2.97 7.37 6.12
N ILE A 11 4.20 7.20 5.67
CA ILE A 11 4.51 7.08 4.24
C ILE A 11 3.81 5.85 3.65
N ILE A 12 3.84 4.72 4.35
CA ILE A 12 3.15 3.50 3.92
C ILE A 12 1.66 3.78 3.72
N VAL A 13 1.03 4.41 4.71
CA VAL A 13 -0.41 4.68 4.65
C VAL A 13 -0.74 5.64 3.51
N GLU A 14 0.05 6.69 3.32
CA GLU A 14 -0.18 7.64 2.23
C GLU A 14 -0.08 6.96 0.86
N LYS A 15 0.89 6.06 0.69
CA LYS A 15 1.04 5.34 -0.58
C LYS A 15 -0.12 4.38 -0.82
N VAL A 16 -0.55 3.66 0.21
CA VAL A 16 -1.72 2.77 0.11
C VAL A 16 -2.98 3.60 -0.19
N LEU A 17 -3.13 4.74 0.48
CA LEU A 17 -4.27 5.63 0.27
C LEU A 17 -4.35 6.05 -1.20
N SER A 18 -3.21 6.38 -1.81
CA SER A 18 -3.18 6.73 -3.23
C SER A 18 -3.63 5.57 -4.11
N LEU A 19 -3.19 4.34 -3.80
CA LEU A 19 -3.63 3.15 -4.54
C LEU A 19 -5.13 2.93 -4.38
N LEU A 20 -5.66 3.09 -3.18
CA LEU A 20 -7.09 2.91 -2.94
C LEU A 20 -7.92 3.98 -3.64
N ARG A 21 -7.44 5.21 -3.68
CA ARG A 21 -8.15 6.33 -4.30
C ARG A 21 -8.38 6.10 -5.79
N PHE A 22 -7.36 5.66 -6.50
CA PHE A 22 -7.44 5.45 -7.95
C PHE A 22 -7.80 4.03 -8.33
N GLY A 23 -7.66 3.09 -7.39
CA GLY A 23 -8.03 1.69 -7.62
C GLY A 23 -7.32 1.11 -8.85
N LYS A 24 -8.07 0.41 -9.67
CA LYS A 24 -7.51 -0.24 -10.87
C LYS A 24 -7.03 0.75 -11.92
N GLN A 25 -7.32 2.04 -11.75
CA GLN A 25 -6.88 3.10 -12.67
C GLN A 25 -5.55 3.72 -12.24
N THR A 26 -4.98 3.28 -11.13
CA THR A 26 -3.74 3.86 -10.62
C THR A 26 -2.59 3.72 -11.61
N THR A 27 -1.71 4.72 -11.62
CA THR A 27 -0.45 4.68 -12.36
C THR A 27 0.74 4.68 -11.41
N ARG A 28 0.48 4.50 -10.11
CA ARG A 28 1.49 4.59 -9.05
C ARG A 28 2.16 3.23 -8.82
N TYR A 29 2.68 2.64 -9.89
CA TYR A 29 3.30 1.31 -9.82
C TYR A 29 4.50 1.27 -8.91
N LYS A 30 5.31 2.32 -8.90
CA LYS A 30 6.51 2.38 -8.05
C LYS A 30 6.17 2.38 -6.57
N ASP A 31 5.00 2.91 -6.20
CA ASP A 31 4.58 2.94 -4.81
C ASP A 31 4.42 1.54 -4.24
N VAL A 32 4.02 0.57 -5.06
CA VAL A 32 3.88 -0.83 -4.63
C VAL A 32 5.24 -1.36 -4.13
N PHE A 33 6.30 -1.10 -4.89
CA PHE A 33 7.66 -1.54 -4.54
C PHE A 33 8.19 -0.77 -3.33
N ASP A 34 7.87 0.51 -3.24
CA ASP A 34 8.25 1.33 -2.10
C ASP A 34 7.60 0.83 -0.82
N ILE A 35 6.32 0.45 -0.86
CA ILE A 35 5.63 -0.12 0.29
C ILE A 35 6.31 -1.41 0.73
N TYR A 36 6.61 -2.29 -0.22
CA TYR A 36 7.30 -3.54 0.07
C TYR A 36 8.62 -3.27 0.79
N TYR A 37 9.40 -2.33 0.27
CA TYR A 37 10.68 -1.97 0.86
C TYR A 37 10.50 -1.48 2.31
N LEU A 38 9.52 -0.60 2.52
CA LEU A 38 9.29 -0.01 3.84
C LEU A 38 8.81 -1.03 4.87
N ILE A 39 7.91 -1.95 4.49
CA ILE A 39 7.41 -2.96 5.42
C ILE A 39 8.45 -4.04 5.73
N SER A 40 9.58 -4.05 5.02
CA SER A 40 10.69 -4.96 5.31
C SER A 40 11.47 -4.52 6.54
N TYR A 41 11.26 -3.30 7.01
CA TYR A 41 11.88 -2.79 8.21
C TYR A 41 10.95 -2.91 9.40
N SER A 42 11.46 -2.59 10.58
CA SER A 42 10.66 -2.60 11.79
C SER A 42 9.57 -1.52 11.69
N ILE A 43 8.30 -1.92 11.77
CA ILE A 43 7.14 -1.05 11.60
C ILE A 43 6.28 -1.09 12.86
N ASP A 44 5.87 0.08 13.33
CA ASP A 44 4.91 0.18 14.42
C ASP A 44 3.50 0.00 13.85
N VAL A 45 2.98 -1.22 13.98
CA VAL A 45 1.68 -1.60 13.44
C VAL A 45 0.54 -0.74 14.00
N LYS A 46 0.64 -0.35 15.27
CA LYS A 46 -0.38 0.49 15.90
C LYS A 46 -0.48 1.85 15.22
N LYS A 47 0.66 2.41 14.84
CA LYS A 47 0.67 3.68 14.10
C LYS A 47 0.05 3.53 12.72
N VAL A 48 0.34 2.42 12.04
CA VAL A 48 -0.25 2.15 10.72
C VAL A 48 -1.77 2.14 10.83
N VAL A 49 -2.31 1.38 11.77
CA VAL A 49 -3.76 1.29 11.98
C VAL A 49 -4.33 2.66 12.30
N LYS A 50 -3.68 3.42 13.16
CA LYS A 50 -4.15 4.75 13.56
C LYS A 50 -4.23 5.69 12.36
N TYR A 51 -3.22 5.69 11.49
CA TYR A 51 -3.26 6.52 10.29
C TYR A 51 -4.37 6.08 9.34
N PHE A 52 -4.61 4.76 9.20
CA PHE A 52 -5.73 4.28 8.39
C PHE A 52 -7.06 4.75 8.98
N GLU A 53 -7.22 4.70 10.28
CA GLU A 53 -8.44 5.19 10.92
C GLU A 53 -8.68 6.66 10.57
N CYS A 54 -7.64 7.49 10.67
CA CYS A 54 -7.76 8.91 10.41
C CYS A 54 -7.98 9.24 8.94
N TYR A 55 -7.30 8.56 8.03
CA TYR A 55 -7.27 8.96 6.63
C TYR A 55 -8.20 8.16 5.73
N VAL A 56 -8.58 6.96 6.13
CA VAL A 56 -9.36 6.06 5.29
C VAL A 56 -10.68 5.66 5.95
N PHE A 57 -10.63 5.05 7.12
CA PHE A 57 -11.84 4.46 7.73
C PHE A 57 -12.89 5.50 8.10
N ASN A 58 -12.48 6.67 8.55
CA ASN A 58 -13.38 7.76 8.91
C ASN A 58 -13.61 8.74 7.76
N ASN A 59 -13.11 8.43 6.57
CA ASN A 59 -13.21 9.28 5.40
C ASN A 59 -14.31 8.75 4.48
N GLU A 60 -15.33 9.56 4.23
CA GLU A 60 -16.48 9.18 3.39
C GLU A 60 -16.10 8.89 1.95
N ASN A 61 -14.95 9.39 1.50
CA ASN A 61 -14.48 9.18 0.14
C ASN A 61 -13.91 7.78 -0.09
N PHE A 62 -13.76 6.98 0.97
CA PHE A 62 -13.23 5.62 0.88
C PHE A 62 -14.26 4.62 1.37
N GLU A 63 -14.40 3.52 0.64
CA GLU A 63 -15.30 2.43 1.00
C GLU A 63 -14.73 1.56 2.12
N GLU A 64 -13.40 1.52 2.22
CA GLU A 64 -12.72 0.70 3.21
C GLU A 64 -12.96 1.25 4.61
N LYS A 65 -13.41 0.39 5.52
CA LYS A 65 -13.75 0.78 6.89
C LYS A 65 -12.94 0.05 7.95
N ASN A 66 -12.14 -0.93 7.54
CA ASN A 66 -11.25 -1.68 8.44
C ASN A 66 -10.09 -2.25 7.64
N MET A 67 -9.15 -2.89 8.34
CA MET A 67 -7.95 -3.43 7.68
C MET A 67 -8.26 -4.58 6.74
N LYS A 68 -9.30 -5.36 7.03
CA LYS A 68 -9.71 -6.42 6.12
C LYS A 68 -10.15 -5.83 4.78
N ASP A 69 -10.92 -4.75 4.82
CA ASP A 69 -11.34 -4.07 3.60
C ASP A 69 -10.15 -3.56 2.81
N VAL A 70 -9.14 -3.01 3.50
CA VAL A 70 -7.92 -2.53 2.84
C VAL A 70 -7.21 -3.68 2.13
N SER A 71 -7.02 -4.82 2.81
CA SER A 71 -6.33 -5.95 2.20
C SER A 71 -7.12 -6.54 1.03
N ASP A 72 -8.44 -6.58 1.13
CA ASP A 72 -9.29 -7.05 0.05
C ASP A 72 -9.20 -6.14 -1.17
N SER A 73 -9.24 -4.82 -0.95
CA SER A 73 -9.10 -3.85 -2.02
C SER A 73 -7.73 -3.93 -2.70
N LEU A 74 -6.67 -4.08 -1.91
CA LEU A 74 -5.33 -4.21 -2.45
C LEU A 74 -5.18 -5.48 -3.29
N ARG A 75 -5.76 -6.58 -2.82
CA ARG A 75 -5.73 -7.83 -3.58
C ARG A 75 -6.40 -7.65 -4.93
N GLU A 76 -7.56 -7.03 -4.95
CA GLU A 76 -8.30 -6.78 -6.17
C GLU A 76 -7.53 -5.87 -7.13
N ILE A 77 -6.93 -4.79 -6.61
CA ILE A 77 -6.16 -3.85 -7.42
C ILE A 77 -4.89 -4.49 -7.98
N LEU A 78 -4.10 -5.12 -7.12
CA LEU A 78 -2.77 -5.61 -7.50
C LEU A 78 -2.84 -6.83 -8.41
N TYR A 79 -3.90 -7.62 -8.35
CA TYR A 79 -4.08 -8.75 -9.26
C TYR A 79 -4.93 -8.42 -10.48
N SER A 80 -5.38 -7.18 -10.64
CA SER A 80 -6.03 -6.79 -11.87
C SER A 80 -5.03 -6.90 -13.02
N LYS A 81 -5.52 -7.30 -14.19
CA LYS A 81 -4.66 -7.60 -15.34
C LYS A 81 -3.74 -6.43 -15.71
N ARG A 82 -4.30 -5.24 -15.78
CA ARG A 82 -3.53 -4.05 -16.16
C ARG A 82 -2.39 -3.76 -15.17
N ILE A 83 -2.72 -3.76 -13.89
CA ILE A 83 -1.73 -3.40 -12.86
C ILE A 83 -0.69 -4.49 -12.72
N TYR A 84 -1.11 -5.74 -12.66
CA TYR A 84 -0.20 -6.87 -12.52
C TYR A 84 0.80 -6.91 -13.69
N THR A 85 0.32 -6.67 -14.92
CA THR A 85 1.18 -6.67 -16.10
C THR A 85 2.20 -5.52 -16.02
N ASN A 86 1.75 -4.33 -15.61
CA ASN A 86 2.66 -3.18 -15.50
C ASN A 86 3.68 -3.34 -14.39
N LEU A 87 3.31 -4.00 -13.28
CA LEU A 87 4.25 -4.24 -12.19
C LEU A 87 5.43 -5.12 -12.63
N LYS A 88 5.26 -5.93 -13.65
CA LYS A 88 6.33 -6.80 -14.16
C LYS A 88 7.35 -6.05 -15.01
N LEU A 89 7.06 -4.82 -15.41
CA LEU A 89 7.98 -4.05 -16.24
C LEU A 89 9.20 -3.62 -15.42
N LYS A 90 10.38 -3.80 -15.98
CA LYS A 90 11.65 -3.49 -15.31
C LYS A 90 11.76 -2.05 -14.88
N GLU A 91 11.15 -1.15 -15.64
CA GLU A 91 11.22 0.28 -15.32
C GLU A 91 10.56 0.66 -14.01
N TYR A 92 9.64 -0.16 -13.50
CA TYR A 92 8.96 0.09 -12.23
C TYR A 92 9.54 -0.73 -11.09
N ASN A 93 10.00 -1.96 -11.38
CA ASN A 93 10.50 -2.88 -10.35
C ASN A 93 11.97 -2.60 -10.03
N TRP A 94 12.21 -1.54 -9.26
CA TRP A 94 13.56 -1.16 -8.88
C TRP A 94 14.21 -2.14 -7.90
N LEU A 95 13.40 -2.98 -7.23
CA LEU A 95 13.91 -3.97 -6.28
C LEU A 95 14.40 -5.25 -6.97
N ASN A 96 13.99 -5.46 -8.20
CA ASN A 96 14.33 -6.66 -8.95
C ASN A 96 13.93 -7.96 -8.23
N ILE A 97 12.75 -7.94 -7.61
CA ILE A 97 12.18 -9.07 -6.87
C ILE A 97 10.89 -9.48 -7.58
N SER A 98 10.58 -10.79 -7.55
CA SER A 98 9.36 -11.30 -8.17
C SER A 98 8.12 -10.52 -7.71
N VAL A 99 7.28 -10.12 -8.66
CA VAL A 99 6.05 -9.38 -8.38
C VAL A 99 5.12 -10.20 -7.48
N ASP A 100 5.04 -11.51 -7.68
CA ASP A 100 4.20 -12.37 -6.84
C ASP A 100 4.65 -12.35 -5.38
N VAL A 101 5.95 -12.36 -5.14
CA VAL A 101 6.50 -12.27 -3.78
C VAL A 101 6.13 -10.93 -3.16
N ILE A 102 6.25 -9.86 -3.92
CA ILE A 102 5.96 -8.51 -3.45
C ILE A 102 4.48 -8.37 -3.07
N ILE A 103 3.59 -8.79 -3.96
CA ILE A 103 2.15 -8.67 -3.73
C ILE A 103 1.72 -9.51 -2.51
N LYS A 104 2.19 -10.75 -2.43
CA LYS A 104 1.87 -11.62 -1.31
C LYS A 104 2.32 -11.01 0.02
N LYS A 105 3.51 -10.44 0.05
CA LYS A 105 4.02 -9.84 1.28
C LYS A 105 3.20 -8.62 1.68
N LEU A 106 2.82 -7.77 0.74
CA LEU A 106 1.98 -6.62 1.02
C LEU A 106 0.64 -7.06 1.61
N ILE A 107 -0.03 -7.97 0.93
CA ILE A 107 -1.35 -8.43 1.36
C ILE A 107 -1.26 -9.08 2.73
N ASN A 108 -0.29 -9.96 2.93
CA ASN A 108 -0.11 -10.64 4.23
C ASN A 108 0.14 -9.65 5.35
N PHE A 109 0.93 -8.61 5.08
CA PHE A 109 1.22 -7.58 6.09
C PHE A 109 -0.07 -6.91 6.54
N PHE A 110 -0.90 -6.46 5.61
CA PHE A 110 -2.14 -5.76 5.95
C PHE A 110 -3.22 -6.71 6.49
N GLU A 111 -3.22 -7.97 6.09
CA GLU A 111 -4.15 -8.95 6.67
C GLU A 111 -3.82 -9.31 8.11
N SER A 112 -2.55 -9.26 8.47
CA SER A 112 -2.08 -9.66 9.80
C SER A 112 -2.26 -8.57 10.87
N ILE A 113 -2.66 -7.40 10.49
CA ILE A 113 -2.84 -6.27 11.42
C ILE A 113 -4.18 -6.33 12.13
#